data_a8a520a5a3171019c6a93ce85ed3a716
#
_entry.id   a8a520a5a3171019c6a93ce85ed3a716
#
_cell.length_a   1.000
_cell.length_b   1.000
_cell.length_c   1.000
_cell.angle_alpha   90.00
_cell.angle_beta   90.00
_cell.angle_gamma   90.00
#
_symmetry.space_group_name_H-M   'P 1'
#
loop_
_entity.id
_entity.type
_entity.pdbx_description
1 polymer ?
#
loop_
_entity_poly.entity_id
_entity_poly.type
_entity_poly.pdbx_seq_one_letter_code
_entity_poly.pdbx_strand_id
1 'polypeptide(L)'
;MTPFQEIERDLEWRESEMAVLRILLAADNISDREKLVLFRAAWALLYAHYEGFCKFALTVYFDALQNTGKLCKNLPAKTQAFALNNSLKSIRSLPTPDLISRILNFEIEFMESAVNFPEVDTESNLWPNTLGSLLEDADITIESLSAHNRALATLVNRRNKIAHGERDMIPEYSYYIGFEDAVKTVMYDLALAIDEKMAL
;
A
#
# COMPACT_ATOMS: atom_id res chain seq x y z
N MET A 1 -13.50 -8.67 15.37
CA MET A 1 -12.08 -8.64 15.07
C MET A 1 -11.65 -7.20 15.17
N THR A 2 -10.52 -6.90 15.79
CA THR A 2 -9.99 -5.53 15.78
C THR A 2 -9.34 -5.25 14.42
N PRO A 3 -9.24 -3.98 13.98
CA PRO A 3 -8.55 -3.64 12.72
C PRO A 3 -7.13 -4.21 12.64
N PHE A 4 -6.38 -4.17 13.75
CA PHE A 4 -5.04 -4.75 13.80
C PHE A 4 -5.05 -6.28 13.59
N GLN A 5 -5.98 -7.00 14.21
CA GLN A 5 -6.13 -8.45 13.99
C GLN A 5 -6.47 -8.82 12.52
N GLU A 6 -7.12 -7.92 11.80
CA GLU A 6 -7.35 -8.11 10.36
C GLU A 6 -6.05 -7.99 9.57
N ILE A 7 -5.23 -6.99 9.91
CA ILE A 7 -3.91 -6.76 9.28
C ILE A 7 -2.96 -7.93 9.59
N GLU A 8 -2.88 -8.37 10.87
CA GLU A 8 -2.07 -9.54 11.26
C GLU A 8 -2.45 -10.79 10.46
N ARG A 9 -3.74 -11.08 10.34
CA ARG A 9 -4.22 -12.26 9.61
C ARG A 9 -3.90 -12.17 8.12
N ASP A 10 -3.98 -10.98 7.53
CA ASP A 10 -3.60 -10.79 6.12
C ASP A 10 -2.09 -10.98 5.93
N LEU A 11 -1.28 -10.53 6.88
CA LEU A 11 0.17 -10.72 6.88
C LEU A 11 0.55 -12.21 7.01
N GLU A 12 -0.07 -12.94 7.94
CA GLU A 12 0.20 -14.36 8.20
C GLU A 12 0.00 -15.24 6.97
N TRP A 13 -1.12 -15.08 6.24
CA TRP A 13 -1.36 -15.92 5.06
C TRP A 13 -0.37 -15.58 3.92
N ARG A 14 0.02 -14.30 3.77
CA ARG A 14 1.02 -13.90 2.78
C ARG A 14 2.40 -14.48 3.11
N GLU A 15 2.79 -14.46 4.37
CA GLU A 15 4.04 -15.08 4.82
C GLU A 15 4.05 -16.58 4.59
N SER A 16 2.92 -17.25 4.86
CA SER A 16 2.77 -18.69 4.60
C SER A 16 2.96 -19.01 3.12
N GLU A 17 2.38 -18.21 2.22
CA GLU A 17 2.55 -18.40 0.78
C GLU A 17 3.98 -18.12 0.32
N MET A 18 4.62 -17.04 0.81
CA MET A 18 6.03 -16.75 0.53
C MET A 18 6.97 -17.86 1.06
N ALA A 19 6.67 -18.47 2.21
CA ALA A 19 7.44 -19.59 2.74
C ALA A 19 7.35 -20.83 1.82
N VAL A 20 6.17 -21.12 1.27
CA VAL A 20 6.00 -22.20 0.28
C VAL A 20 6.82 -21.91 -0.98
N LEU A 21 6.80 -20.68 -1.48
CA LEU A 21 7.60 -20.27 -2.63
C LEU A 21 9.10 -20.44 -2.39
N ARG A 22 9.60 -20.09 -1.20
CA ARG A 22 11.01 -20.34 -0.82
C ARG A 22 11.39 -21.82 -0.96
N ILE A 23 10.54 -22.73 -0.46
CA ILE A 23 10.78 -24.18 -0.54
C ILE A 23 10.85 -24.63 -2.01
N LEU A 24 9.92 -24.16 -2.84
CA LEU A 24 9.88 -24.49 -4.26
C LEU A 24 11.09 -23.94 -5.02
N LEU A 25 11.51 -22.70 -4.73
CA LEU A 25 12.68 -22.08 -5.38
C LEU A 25 14.01 -22.68 -4.94
N ALA A 26 14.09 -23.25 -3.72
CA ALA A 26 15.27 -23.91 -3.18
C ALA A 26 15.39 -25.37 -3.61
N ALA A 27 14.41 -25.93 -4.34
CA ALA A 27 14.43 -27.34 -4.71
C ALA A 27 15.54 -27.62 -5.75
N ASP A 28 16.34 -28.67 -5.48
CA ASP A 28 17.46 -29.09 -6.34
C ASP A 28 17.04 -29.99 -7.50
N ASN A 29 15.84 -30.54 -7.45
CA ASN A 29 15.34 -31.53 -8.40
C ASN A 29 14.57 -30.98 -9.59
N ILE A 30 14.69 -29.67 -9.85
CA ILE A 30 14.04 -28.97 -10.96
C ILE A 30 15.07 -28.51 -12.00
N SER A 31 14.70 -28.57 -13.27
CA SER A 31 15.55 -28.13 -14.38
C SER A 31 15.73 -26.60 -14.38
N ASP A 32 16.78 -26.12 -15.05
CA ASP A 32 17.04 -24.67 -15.20
C ASP A 32 15.86 -23.95 -15.88
N ARG A 33 15.16 -24.63 -16.78
CA ARG A 33 13.97 -24.06 -17.42
C ARG A 33 12.80 -23.89 -16.45
N GLU A 34 12.58 -24.87 -15.59
CA GLU A 34 11.56 -24.78 -14.53
C GLU A 34 11.94 -23.72 -13.50
N LYS A 35 13.22 -23.66 -13.08
CA LYS A 35 13.73 -22.59 -12.21
C LYS A 35 13.43 -21.21 -12.79
N LEU A 36 13.69 -20.99 -14.06
CA LEU A 36 13.44 -19.71 -14.72
C LEU A 36 11.95 -19.31 -14.63
N VAL A 37 11.05 -20.25 -14.89
CA VAL A 37 9.60 -20.00 -14.81
C VAL A 37 9.17 -19.73 -13.38
N LEU A 38 9.64 -20.53 -12.42
CA LEU A 38 9.32 -20.39 -11.00
C LEU A 38 9.80 -19.05 -10.43
N PHE A 39 11.03 -18.62 -10.74
CA PHE A 39 11.53 -17.30 -10.30
C PHE A 39 10.71 -16.15 -10.85
N ARG A 40 10.27 -16.21 -12.08
CA ARG A 40 9.41 -15.18 -12.67
C ARG A 40 8.03 -15.15 -12.00
N ALA A 41 7.44 -16.33 -11.74
CA ALA A 41 6.19 -16.44 -11.04
C ALA A 41 6.30 -15.93 -9.60
N ALA A 42 7.35 -16.34 -8.86
CA ALA A 42 7.61 -15.88 -7.51
C ALA A 42 7.83 -14.36 -7.43
N TRP A 43 8.50 -13.76 -8.42
CA TRP A 43 8.67 -12.31 -8.49
C TRP A 43 7.35 -11.57 -8.66
N ALA A 44 6.47 -12.07 -9.53
CA ALA A 44 5.15 -11.49 -9.72
C ALA A 44 4.27 -11.63 -8.45
N LEU A 45 4.35 -12.77 -7.76
CA LEU A 45 3.65 -13.01 -6.50
C LEU A 45 4.21 -12.15 -5.37
N LEU A 46 5.54 -11.99 -5.26
CA LEU A 46 6.15 -11.11 -4.28
C LEU A 46 5.67 -9.66 -4.41
N TYR A 47 5.58 -9.18 -5.64
CA TYR A 47 5.00 -7.87 -5.89
C TYR A 47 3.50 -7.81 -5.50
N ALA A 48 2.72 -8.84 -5.83
CA ALA A 48 1.30 -8.90 -5.47
C ALA A 48 1.09 -8.91 -3.94
N HIS A 49 1.99 -9.56 -3.20
CA HIS A 49 1.99 -9.49 -1.73
C HIS A 49 2.30 -8.10 -1.23
N TYR A 50 3.33 -7.45 -1.76
CA TYR A 50 3.71 -6.10 -1.40
C TYR A 50 2.58 -5.09 -1.65
N GLU A 51 2.12 -4.99 -2.89
CA GLU A 51 1.04 -4.05 -3.26
C GLU A 51 -0.26 -4.37 -2.54
N GLY A 52 -0.67 -5.65 -2.56
CA GLY A 52 -1.92 -6.08 -1.96
C GLY A 52 -1.96 -5.86 -0.45
N PHE A 53 -0.86 -6.13 0.27
CA PHE A 53 -0.78 -5.88 1.69
C PHE A 53 -0.82 -4.38 2.03
N CYS A 54 0.00 -3.56 1.36
CA CYS A 54 0.02 -2.12 1.63
C CYS A 54 -1.33 -1.47 1.37
N LYS A 55 -1.99 -1.83 0.26
CA LYS A 55 -3.36 -1.35 -0.03
C LYS A 55 -4.35 -1.79 1.05
N PHE A 56 -4.33 -3.07 1.42
CA PHE A 56 -5.24 -3.62 2.43
C PHE A 56 -5.04 -2.96 3.79
N ALA A 57 -3.81 -2.90 4.29
CA ALA A 57 -3.50 -2.35 5.61
C ALA A 57 -3.91 -0.87 5.72
N LEU A 58 -3.62 -0.05 4.70
CA LEU A 58 -4.05 1.34 4.65
C LEU A 58 -5.57 1.48 4.54
N THR A 59 -6.26 0.60 3.80
CA THR A 59 -7.73 0.58 3.74
C THR A 59 -8.32 0.31 5.12
N VAL A 60 -7.84 -0.72 5.81
CA VAL A 60 -8.28 -1.05 7.17
C VAL A 60 -8.05 0.14 8.14
N TYR A 61 -6.90 0.81 8.02
CA TYR A 61 -6.59 2.00 8.82
C TYR A 61 -7.57 3.13 8.58
N PHE A 62 -7.82 3.51 7.31
CA PHE A 62 -8.74 4.60 6.99
C PHE A 62 -10.19 4.26 7.36
N ASP A 63 -10.63 3.02 7.16
CA ASP A 63 -11.96 2.55 7.60
C ASP A 63 -12.10 2.62 9.12
N ALA A 64 -11.07 2.21 9.87
CA ALA A 64 -11.05 2.33 11.32
C ALA A 64 -11.13 3.79 11.76
N LEU A 65 -10.35 4.68 11.13
CA LEU A 65 -10.35 6.11 11.43
C LEU A 65 -11.72 6.75 11.11
N GLN A 66 -12.33 6.40 9.99
CA GLN A 66 -13.68 6.84 9.62
C GLN A 66 -14.72 6.40 10.65
N ASN A 67 -14.64 5.15 11.14
CA ASN A 67 -15.56 4.61 12.12
C ASN A 67 -15.44 5.25 13.52
N THR A 68 -14.38 6.01 13.80
CA THR A 68 -14.28 6.81 15.03
C THR A 68 -15.26 7.98 15.06
N GLY A 69 -15.82 8.39 13.92
CA GLY A 69 -16.67 9.57 13.80
C GLY A 69 -15.94 10.90 14.03
N LYS A 70 -14.60 10.91 13.99
CA LYS A 70 -13.81 12.15 14.11
C LYS A 70 -14.22 13.14 13.01
N LEU A 71 -14.32 14.41 13.37
CA LEU A 71 -14.57 15.49 12.42
C LEU A 71 -13.33 15.75 11.56
N CYS A 72 -13.53 16.12 10.31
CA CYS A 72 -12.43 16.38 9.37
C CYS A 72 -11.41 17.41 9.94
N LYS A 73 -11.89 18.48 10.56
CA LYS A 73 -11.04 19.52 11.18
C LYS A 73 -10.09 19.02 12.27
N ASN A 74 -10.35 17.85 12.85
CA ASN A 74 -9.57 17.26 13.93
C ASN A 74 -8.49 16.27 13.42
N LEU A 75 -8.35 16.12 12.11
CA LEU A 75 -7.34 15.25 11.49
C LEU A 75 -6.07 16.05 11.16
N PRO A 76 -4.91 15.39 11.00
CA PRO A 76 -3.72 16.01 10.43
C PRO A 76 -3.98 16.60 9.04
N ALA A 77 -3.28 17.67 8.67
CA ALA A 77 -3.55 18.42 7.43
C ALA A 77 -3.49 17.55 6.15
N LYS A 78 -2.56 16.60 6.05
CA LYS A 78 -2.45 15.69 4.91
C LYS A 78 -3.66 14.75 4.86
N THR A 79 -4.05 14.19 6.00
CA THR A 79 -5.21 13.31 6.11
C THR A 79 -6.53 14.04 5.81
N GLN A 80 -6.65 15.33 6.21
CA GLN A 80 -7.76 16.18 5.79
C GLN A 80 -7.80 16.34 4.26
N ALA A 81 -6.64 16.65 3.66
CA ALA A 81 -6.55 16.81 2.20
C ALA A 81 -6.95 15.54 1.46
N PHE A 82 -6.52 14.37 1.95
CA PHE A 82 -6.92 13.07 1.39
C PHE A 82 -8.43 12.82 1.52
N ALA A 83 -9.00 13.00 2.70
CA ALA A 83 -10.44 12.84 2.93
C ALA A 83 -11.28 13.75 2.03
N LEU A 84 -10.83 14.99 1.79
CA LEU A 84 -11.54 15.99 1.01
C LEU A 84 -11.28 15.90 -0.51
N ASN A 85 -10.37 15.05 -0.96
CA ASN A 85 -9.92 15.01 -2.36
C ASN A 85 -11.08 14.90 -3.37
N ASN A 86 -11.98 13.95 -3.15
CA ASN A 86 -13.14 13.73 -4.05
C ASN A 86 -14.14 14.90 -3.97
N SER A 87 -14.40 15.42 -2.78
CA SER A 87 -15.29 16.56 -2.56
C SER A 87 -14.75 17.81 -3.23
N LEU A 88 -13.45 18.09 -3.09
CA LEU A 88 -12.80 19.24 -3.73
C LEU A 88 -12.77 19.11 -5.27
N LYS A 89 -12.54 17.91 -5.81
CA LYS A 89 -12.66 17.67 -7.26
C LYS A 89 -14.07 17.97 -7.75
N SER A 90 -15.10 17.51 -7.03
CA SER A 90 -16.51 17.76 -7.35
C SER A 90 -16.84 19.25 -7.30
N ILE A 91 -16.44 19.94 -6.24
CA ILE A 91 -16.69 21.39 -6.07
C ILE A 91 -16.08 22.20 -7.21
N ARG A 92 -14.86 21.87 -7.65
CA ARG A 92 -14.18 22.58 -8.76
C ARG A 92 -14.89 22.48 -10.09
N SER A 93 -15.75 21.49 -10.29
CA SER A 93 -16.53 21.29 -11.52
C SER A 93 -17.88 22.00 -11.51
N LEU A 94 -18.27 22.66 -10.42
CA LEU A 94 -19.56 23.33 -10.29
C LEU A 94 -19.60 24.67 -11.07
N PRO A 95 -20.81 25.07 -11.53
CA PRO A 95 -21.05 26.43 -11.99
C PRO A 95 -20.70 27.48 -10.94
N THR A 96 -20.26 28.67 -11.36
CA THR A 96 -19.75 29.71 -10.44
C THR A 96 -20.66 30.04 -9.26
N PRO A 97 -22.00 30.19 -9.42
CA PRO A 97 -22.89 30.47 -8.27
C PRO A 97 -22.87 29.36 -7.22
N ASP A 98 -22.91 28.11 -7.67
CA ASP A 98 -22.91 26.93 -6.79
C ASP A 98 -21.53 26.76 -6.11
N LEU A 99 -20.45 27.00 -6.85
CA LEU A 99 -19.07 27.01 -6.32
C LEU A 99 -18.94 28.03 -5.18
N ILE A 100 -19.43 29.27 -5.38
CA ILE A 100 -19.37 30.30 -4.34
C ILE A 100 -20.14 29.86 -3.09
N SER A 101 -21.35 29.32 -3.27
CA SER A 101 -22.18 28.80 -2.18
C SER A 101 -21.46 27.71 -1.39
N ARG A 102 -20.80 26.75 -2.07
CA ARG A 102 -20.02 25.69 -1.41
C ARG A 102 -18.79 26.19 -0.68
N ILE A 103 -18.11 27.20 -1.23
CA ILE A 103 -16.96 27.84 -0.56
C ILE A 103 -17.41 28.55 0.72
N LEU A 104 -18.52 29.28 0.69
CA LEU A 104 -19.04 29.98 1.86
C LEU A 104 -19.47 29.04 3.00
N ASN A 105 -19.95 27.84 2.65
CA ASN A 105 -20.39 26.82 3.61
C ASN A 105 -19.33 25.74 3.87
N PHE A 106 -18.11 25.87 3.37
CA PHE A 106 -17.08 24.83 3.37
C PHE A 106 -16.77 24.31 4.77
N GLU A 107 -16.68 25.19 5.75
CA GLU A 107 -16.37 24.81 7.14
C GLU A 107 -17.45 23.89 7.70
N ILE A 108 -18.71 24.26 7.56
CA ILE A 108 -19.85 23.50 8.11
C ILE A 108 -20.04 22.19 7.33
N GLU A 109 -19.97 22.25 6.00
CA GLU A 109 -20.29 21.09 5.15
C GLU A 109 -19.17 20.01 5.15
N PHE A 110 -17.92 20.43 5.31
CA PHE A 110 -16.78 19.52 5.14
C PHE A 110 -15.90 19.43 6.39
N MET A 111 -15.55 20.54 7.03
CA MET A 111 -14.62 20.49 8.15
C MET A 111 -15.28 20.04 9.45
N GLU A 112 -16.55 20.39 9.66
CA GLU A 112 -17.34 20.00 10.83
C GLU A 112 -18.14 18.69 10.62
N SER A 113 -18.00 18.06 9.47
CA SER A 113 -18.63 16.76 9.21
C SER A 113 -17.72 15.60 9.57
N ALA A 114 -18.33 14.42 9.82
CA ALA A 114 -17.60 13.17 9.97
C ALA A 114 -16.83 12.87 8.67
N VAL A 115 -15.60 12.38 8.82
CA VAL A 115 -14.72 12.10 7.69
C VAL A 115 -15.22 10.89 6.88
N ASN A 116 -15.04 10.97 5.56
CA ASN A 116 -15.23 9.86 4.64
C ASN A 116 -14.01 9.81 3.70
N PHE A 117 -13.27 8.70 3.71
CA PHE A 117 -12.06 8.57 2.92
C PHE A 117 -12.35 8.01 1.51
N PRO A 118 -11.63 8.46 0.50
CA PRO A 118 -11.63 7.81 -0.81
C PRO A 118 -10.95 6.43 -0.72
N GLU A 119 -11.18 5.60 -1.74
CA GLU A 119 -10.46 4.32 -1.87
C GLU A 119 -8.94 4.57 -1.96
N VAL A 120 -8.15 3.70 -1.33
CA VAL A 120 -6.69 3.70 -1.44
C VAL A 120 -6.31 3.28 -2.87
N ASP A 121 -5.73 4.20 -3.64
CA ASP A 121 -5.33 4.00 -5.03
C ASP A 121 -3.82 3.80 -5.13
N THR A 122 -3.38 2.66 -5.66
CA THR A 122 -1.97 2.33 -5.90
C THR A 122 -1.48 2.80 -7.27
N GLU A 123 -2.28 3.58 -8.02
CA GLU A 123 -1.95 4.12 -9.34
C GLU A 123 -1.51 3.03 -10.35
N SER A 124 -2.18 1.88 -10.31
CA SER A 124 -1.89 0.69 -11.12
C SER A 124 -0.56 -0.01 -10.80
N ASN A 125 0.33 0.64 -10.08
CA ASN A 125 1.60 0.09 -9.61
C ASN A 125 2.04 0.81 -8.33
N LEU A 126 2.25 0.06 -7.26
CA LEU A 126 2.71 0.64 -6.00
C LEU A 126 4.23 0.93 -6.05
N TRP A 127 4.60 2.03 -6.69
CA TRP A 127 5.96 2.55 -6.61
C TRP A 127 6.29 3.06 -5.20
N PRO A 128 7.56 3.07 -4.78
CA PRO A 128 7.94 3.62 -3.47
C PRO A 128 7.45 5.06 -3.23
N ASN A 129 7.43 5.89 -4.27
CA ASN A 129 6.92 7.26 -4.15
C ASN A 129 5.40 7.28 -3.95
N THR A 130 4.65 6.40 -4.63
CA THR A 130 3.21 6.25 -4.45
C THR A 130 2.90 5.77 -3.03
N LEU A 131 3.64 4.77 -2.53
CA LEU A 131 3.49 4.35 -1.12
C LEU A 131 3.83 5.50 -0.17
N GLY A 132 4.91 6.25 -0.43
CA GLY A 132 5.27 7.42 0.38
C GLY A 132 4.14 8.45 0.46
N SER A 133 3.48 8.77 -0.65
CA SER A 133 2.33 9.68 -0.68
C SER A 133 1.14 9.13 0.12
N LEU A 134 0.83 7.84 -0.01
CA LEU A 134 -0.23 7.19 0.77
C LEU A 134 0.06 7.19 2.29
N LEU A 135 1.33 7.03 2.66
CA LEU A 135 1.75 7.12 4.06
C LEU A 135 1.64 8.55 4.60
N GLU A 136 2.00 9.56 3.79
CA GLU A 136 1.78 10.97 4.15
C GLU A 136 0.29 11.26 4.35
N ASP A 137 -0.59 10.76 3.49
CA ASP A 137 -2.04 10.89 3.61
C ASP A 137 -2.57 10.24 4.91
N ALA A 138 -1.95 9.14 5.34
CA ALA A 138 -2.25 8.46 6.60
C ALA A 138 -1.60 9.11 7.84
N ASP A 139 -0.73 10.11 7.66
CA ASP A 139 0.11 10.70 8.71
C ASP A 139 0.96 9.61 9.41
N ILE A 140 1.53 8.70 8.63
CA ILE A 140 2.37 7.58 9.04
C ILE A 140 3.75 7.75 8.43
N THR A 141 4.78 7.36 9.17
CA THR A 141 6.18 7.33 8.69
C THR A 141 6.78 5.97 9.03
N ILE A 142 7.40 5.32 8.03
CA ILE A 142 8.16 4.09 8.22
C ILE A 142 9.58 4.28 7.64
N GLU A 143 10.60 3.93 8.41
CA GLU A 143 12.00 4.12 7.99
C GLU A 143 12.41 3.12 6.90
N SER A 144 11.85 1.92 6.93
CA SER A 144 12.12 0.85 5.97
C SER A 144 11.82 1.23 4.53
N LEU A 145 10.83 2.12 4.28
CA LEU A 145 10.53 2.58 2.93
C LEU A 145 11.72 3.31 2.31
N SER A 146 12.39 4.18 3.07
CA SER A 146 13.58 4.89 2.58
C SER A 146 14.77 3.93 2.42
N ALA A 147 14.98 3.03 3.39
CA ALA A 147 16.06 2.04 3.38
C ALA A 147 15.95 1.07 2.19
N HIS A 148 14.73 0.66 1.83
CA HIS A 148 14.48 -0.32 0.77
C HIS A 148 13.95 0.28 -0.53
N ASN A 149 13.94 1.61 -0.68
CA ASN A 149 13.40 2.32 -1.85
C ASN A 149 13.89 1.75 -3.19
N ARG A 150 15.21 1.54 -3.32
CA ARG A 150 15.81 0.99 -4.54
C ARG A 150 15.38 -0.45 -4.83
N ALA A 151 15.26 -1.28 -3.80
CA ALA A 151 14.82 -2.66 -3.95
C ALA A 151 13.36 -2.71 -4.42
N LEU A 152 12.47 -1.96 -3.76
CA LEU A 152 11.07 -1.88 -4.14
C LEU A 152 10.88 -1.34 -5.57
N ALA A 153 11.59 -0.28 -5.96
CA ALA A 153 11.54 0.25 -7.31
C ALA A 153 11.99 -0.80 -8.35
N THR A 154 13.02 -1.59 -8.02
CA THR A 154 13.48 -2.69 -8.88
C THR A 154 12.45 -3.81 -8.97
N LEU A 155 11.80 -4.15 -7.85
CA LEU A 155 10.73 -5.15 -7.80
C LEU A 155 9.58 -4.77 -8.74
N VAL A 156 9.08 -3.53 -8.64
CA VAL A 156 8.00 -3.01 -9.48
C VAL A 156 8.40 -3.03 -10.97
N ASN A 157 9.59 -2.53 -11.30
CA ASN A 157 10.06 -2.47 -12.69
C ASN A 157 10.16 -3.86 -13.33
N ARG A 158 10.77 -4.82 -12.63
CA ARG A 158 10.91 -6.19 -13.15
C ARG A 158 9.56 -6.90 -13.27
N ARG A 159 8.66 -6.71 -12.29
CA ARG A 159 7.31 -7.26 -12.39
C ARG A 159 6.59 -6.72 -13.64
N ASN A 160 6.73 -5.44 -13.93
CA ASN A 160 6.13 -4.85 -15.13
C ASN A 160 6.68 -5.49 -16.40
N LYS A 161 7.99 -5.69 -16.51
CA LYS A 161 8.60 -6.40 -17.63
C LYS A 161 8.05 -7.83 -17.77
N ILE A 162 7.94 -8.56 -16.65
CA ILE A 162 7.38 -9.92 -16.64
C ILE A 162 5.93 -9.90 -17.11
N ALA A 163 5.10 -8.97 -16.61
CA ALA A 163 3.70 -8.83 -16.97
C ALA A 163 3.50 -8.46 -18.46
N HIS A 164 4.42 -7.69 -19.04
CA HIS A 164 4.41 -7.36 -20.47
C HIS A 164 5.08 -8.42 -21.36
N GLY A 165 5.42 -9.58 -20.80
CA GLY A 165 5.96 -10.72 -21.56
C GLY A 165 7.45 -10.60 -21.91
N GLU A 166 8.17 -9.64 -21.34
CA GLU A 166 9.60 -9.51 -21.55
C GLU A 166 10.37 -10.69 -20.91
N ARG A 167 11.49 -11.05 -21.53
CA ARG A 167 12.42 -12.06 -20.98
C ARG A 167 13.29 -11.44 -19.90
N ASP A 168 12.70 -11.07 -18.76
CA ASP A 168 13.49 -10.66 -17.60
C ASP A 168 13.84 -11.91 -16.75
N MET A 169 15.13 -12.08 -16.49
CA MET A 169 15.65 -13.23 -15.77
C MET A 169 16.05 -12.82 -14.34
N ILE A 170 15.53 -13.58 -13.37
CA ILE A 170 15.97 -13.49 -11.99
C ILE A 170 17.22 -14.40 -11.86
N PRO A 171 18.38 -13.85 -11.48
CA PRO A 171 19.64 -14.58 -11.65
C PRO A 171 19.75 -15.80 -10.73
N GLU A 172 19.36 -15.69 -9.46
CA GLU A 172 19.55 -16.76 -8.48
C GLU A 172 18.66 -16.56 -7.24
N TYR A 173 18.61 -17.60 -6.42
CA TYR A 173 17.82 -17.65 -5.19
C TYR A 173 18.19 -16.56 -4.18
N SER A 174 19.48 -16.36 -3.93
CA SER A 174 19.97 -15.33 -3.01
C SER A 174 19.53 -13.92 -3.41
N TYR A 175 19.50 -13.65 -4.72
CA TYR A 175 18.98 -12.39 -5.25
C TYR A 175 17.49 -12.20 -4.96
N TYR A 176 16.67 -13.24 -5.16
CA TYR A 176 15.23 -13.20 -4.83
C TYR A 176 15.00 -12.95 -3.33
N ILE A 177 15.72 -13.65 -2.46
CA ILE A 177 15.58 -13.53 -1.01
C ILE A 177 15.83 -12.10 -0.53
N GLY A 178 16.83 -11.42 -1.06
CA GLY A 178 17.09 -10.02 -0.69
C GLY A 178 15.92 -9.07 -0.97
N PHE A 179 15.12 -9.34 -2.00
CA PHE A 179 13.91 -8.57 -2.30
C PHE A 179 12.73 -8.99 -1.42
N GLU A 180 12.60 -10.29 -1.14
CA GLU A 180 11.58 -10.77 -0.22
C GLU A 180 11.78 -10.21 1.19
N ASP A 181 13.01 -10.16 1.68
CA ASP A 181 13.34 -9.58 2.98
C ASP A 181 13.01 -8.07 3.02
N ALA A 182 13.34 -7.34 1.94
CA ALA A 182 12.98 -5.92 1.82
C ALA A 182 11.46 -5.70 1.86
N VAL A 183 10.70 -6.51 1.13
CA VAL A 183 9.22 -6.46 1.11
C VAL A 183 8.66 -6.76 2.49
N LYS A 184 9.11 -7.83 3.13
CA LYS A 184 8.65 -8.22 4.47
C LYS A 184 8.92 -7.12 5.49
N THR A 185 10.11 -6.56 5.48
CA THR A 185 10.47 -5.46 6.40
C THR A 185 9.51 -4.29 6.26
N VAL A 186 9.19 -3.87 5.03
CA VAL A 186 8.24 -2.78 4.79
C VAL A 186 6.82 -3.14 5.23
N MET A 187 6.38 -4.38 4.97
CA MET A 187 5.05 -4.85 5.40
C MET A 187 4.92 -4.88 6.92
N TYR A 188 5.93 -5.38 7.64
CA TYR A 188 5.94 -5.38 9.11
C TYR A 188 5.96 -3.97 9.70
N ASP A 189 6.85 -3.10 9.20
CA ASP A 189 6.92 -1.72 9.69
C ASP A 189 5.61 -0.99 9.49
N LEU A 190 4.95 -1.21 8.35
CA LEU A 190 3.63 -0.62 8.09
C LEU A 190 2.57 -1.13 9.06
N ALA A 191 2.54 -2.45 9.31
CA ALA A 191 1.59 -3.04 10.26
C ALA A 191 1.77 -2.46 11.67
N LEU A 192 3.01 -2.38 12.15
CA LEU A 192 3.35 -1.84 13.47
C LEU A 192 3.02 -0.35 13.57
N ALA A 193 3.37 0.44 12.55
CA ALA A 193 3.08 1.87 12.53
C ALA A 193 1.57 2.17 12.54
N ILE A 194 0.77 1.32 11.88
CA ILE A 194 -0.70 1.41 11.93
C ILE A 194 -1.22 1.06 13.32
N ASP A 195 -0.70 -0.01 13.95
CA ASP A 195 -1.12 -0.41 15.30
C ASP A 195 -0.84 0.70 16.32
N GLU A 196 0.37 1.25 16.30
CA GLU A 196 0.76 2.39 17.14
C GLU A 196 -0.16 3.61 16.93
N LYS A 197 -0.49 3.92 15.65
CA LYS A 197 -1.35 5.04 15.31
C LYS A 197 -2.81 4.86 15.74
N MET A 198 -3.29 3.62 15.75
CA MET A 198 -4.65 3.29 16.21
C MET A 198 -4.78 3.18 17.74
N ALA A 199 -3.66 2.98 18.46
CA ALA A 199 -3.64 2.94 19.91
C ALA A 199 -3.73 4.35 20.58
N LEU A 200 -3.54 5.43 19.81
CA LEU A 200 -3.60 6.84 20.24
C LEU A 200 -5.00 7.43 20.01
#